data_e615f7349ab4a772ee0c9d0fff0308f5
#
_entry.id   e615f7349ab4a772ee0c9d0fff0308f5
#
_cell.length_a   1.000
_cell.length_b   1.000
_cell.length_c   1.000
_cell.angle_alpha   90.00
_cell.angle_beta   90.00
_cell.angle_gamma   90.00
#
_symmetry.space_group_name_H-M   'P 1'
#
loop_
_entity.id
_entity.type
_entity.pdbx_description
1 polymer ?
#
loop_
_entity_poly.entity_id
_entity_poly.type
_entity_poly.pdbx_seq_one_letter_code
_entity_poly.pdbx_strand_id
1 'polypeptide(L)'
;MEAVSISSVSASAVDLSALDLLPDPTLVVGRDGCIVYANGLAGRLLGVPAECLVGCWAPRALPLVDEAGTDWWTGVDPLAVDPRLLPRIPERDLLVQVSGGRQRPVTLTAARVAGEDGRTAQLVLSLRRAERRQRLDATRSELVSTVSHELRSPLTSVKGFTKTLLAKWDRFTDDQKRQMLATVNEDADRVTRLLGELLDVSRIDAGRLQLRRRMVDVPGIVGRVTDRMAACVDHPERLHVDFNGSVPQLYADPDKVEQIFTNLIENAMKYGEGQVSISATVHAEAVQFTVADEGAGIPPSHLAHIFTRFFRRPSERRTGTGLGLCITKGLVEAHGGRIWAQSEQGCGSRFHFTLPRGGLELAGIDFDALRSRP
;
A
#
# COMPACT_ATOMS: atom_id res chain seq x y z
N MET A 1 49.44 -23.93 -33.93
CA MET A 1 48.15 -23.25 -34.07
C MET A 1 47.09 -24.34 -34.05
N GLU A 2 46.70 -24.74 -32.84
CA GLU A 2 45.67 -25.75 -32.63
C GLU A 2 44.30 -25.09 -32.61
N ALA A 3 43.43 -25.55 -33.51
CA ALA A 3 42.05 -25.19 -33.55
C ALA A 3 41.31 -25.86 -32.42
N VAL A 4 40.84 -25.06 -31.43
CA VAL A 4 39.94 -25.52 -30.38
C VAL A 4 38.60 -25.86 -31.00
N SER A 5 38.32 -27.12 -31.13
CA SER A 5 37.02 -27.66 -31.50
C SER A 5 36.01 -27.34 -30.45
N ILE A 6 35.07 -26.42 -30.74
CA ILE A 6 33.88 -26.18 -29.89
C ILE A 6 32.97 -27.39 -30.10
N SER A 7 33.03 -28.32 -29.17
CA SER A 7 32.10 -29.47 -29.10
C SER A 7 30.66 -28.93 -28.95
N SER A 8 29.81 -29.34 -29.86
CA SER A 8 28.37 -29.18 -29.94
C SER A 8 27.75 -29.47 -28.59
N VAL A 9 27.30 -28.43 -27.90
CA VAL A 9 26.37 -28.57 -26.78
C VAL A 9 25.05 -29.03 -27.40
N SER A 10 24.78 -30.32 -27.27
CA SER A 10 23.48 -30.94 -27.50
C SER A 10 22.43 -30.11 -26.77
N ALA A 11 21.39 -29.64 -27.49
CA ALA A 11 20.24 -28.96 -26.89
C ALA A 11 19.52 -29.99 -26.00
N SER A 12 19.98 -30.11 -24.77
CA SER A 12 19.42 -30.98 -23.76
C SER A 12 18.01 -30.53 -23.40
N ALA A 13 17.09 -31.47 -23.39
CA ALA A 13 15.75 -31.33 -22.84
C ALA A 13 15.81 -30.53 -21.51
N VAL A 14 14.89 -29.60 -21.32
CA VAL A 14 14.78 -28.84 -20.06
C VAL A 14 14.80 -29.83 -18.91
N ASP A 15 15.70 -29.62 -17.93
CA ASP A 15 15.71 -30.44 -16.73
C ASP A 15 14.41 -30.15 -15.96
N LEU A 16 13.46 -31.07 -16.10
CA LEU A 16 12.12 -30.96 -15.56
C LEU A 16 12.12 -30.92 -14.04
N SER A 17 13.11 -31.52 -13.39
CA SER A 17 13.24 -31.53 -11.92
C SER A 17 13.53 -30.12 -11.36
N ALA A 18 14.26 -29.29 -12.09
CA ALA A 18 14.54 -27.91 -11.71
C ALA A 18 13.28 -27.02 -11.75
N LEU A 19 12.27 -27.36 -12.55
CA LEU A 19 11.03 -26.60 -12.67
C LEU A 19 10.12 -26.73 -11.43
N ASP A 20 10.29 -27.78 -10.61
CA ASP A 20 9.57 -27.92 -9.34
C ASP A 20 10.00 -26.88 -8.28
N LEU A 21 11.22 -26.36 -8.42
CA LEU A 21 11.78 -25.35 -7.51
C LEU A 21 11.34 -23.94 -7.89
N LEU A 22 10.71 -23.74 -9.05
CA LEU A 22 10.24 -22.41 -9.46
C LEU A 22 9.08 -21.94 -8.58
N PRO A 23 9.10 -20.66 -8.16
CA PRO A 23 8.07 -20.09 -7.29
C PRO A 23 6.75 -19.84 -8.02
N ASP A 24 6.71 -19.97 -9.33
CA ASP A 24 5.53 -19.71 -10.17
C ASP A 24 4.90 -21.01 -10.70
N PRO A 25 3.58 -21.10 -10.87
CA PRO A 25 2.92 -22.15 -11.63
C PRO A 25 3.54 -22.31 -13.02
N THR A 26 4.14 -23.45 -13.30
CA THR A 26 4.88 -23.70 -14.53
C THR A 26 4.38 -24.95 -15.23
N LEU A 27 4.19 -24.84 -16.54
CA LEU A 27 3.85 -25.96 -17.42
C LEU A 27 4.81 -26.01 -18.61
N VAL A 28 5.06 -27.20 -19.12
CA VAL A 28 5.76 -27.40 -20.38
C VAL A 28 4.83 -28.10 -21.36
N VAL A 29 4.68 -27.54 -22.55
CA VAL A 29 3.85 -28.09 -23.62
C VAL A 29 4.77 -28.60 -24.72
N GLY A 30 4.55 -29.82 -25.14
CA GLY A 30 5.28 -30.45 -26.25
C GLY A 30 4.85 -29.89 -27.60
N ARG A 31 5.57 -30.29 -28.65
CA ARG A 31 5.29 -29.90 -30.03
C ARG A 31 3.91 -30.32 -30.54
N ASP A 32 3.40 -31.42 -29.99
CA ASP A 32 2.05 -31.96 -30.27
C ASP A 32 0.93 -31.17 -29.59
N GLY A 33 1.25 -30.13 -28.82
CA GLY A 33 0.31 -29.35 -28.05
C GLY A 33 -0.12 -30.00 -26.73
N CYS A 34 0.45 -31.15 -26.37
CA CYS A 34 0.15 -31.82 -25.11
C CYS A 34 1.07 -31.33 -23.97
N ILE A 35 0.56 -31.29 -22.76
CA ILE A 35 1.34 -30.93 -21.57
C ILE A 35 2.27 -32.10 -21.23
N VAL A 36 3.57 -31.87 -21.26
CA VAL A 36 4.60 -32.88 -20.93
C VAL A 36 5.05 -32.77 -19.47
N TYR A 37 4.83 -31.61 -18.86
CA TYR A 37 5.16 -31.37 -17.46
C TYR A 37 4.28 -30.26 -16.86
N ALA A 38 3.95 -30.39 -15.57
CA ALA A 38 3.31 -29.36 -14.76
C ALA A 38 3.84 -29.46 -13.32
N ASN A 39 4.25 -28.33 -12.72
CA ASN A 39 4.66 -28.35 -11.32
C ASN A 39 3.44 -28.34 -10.38
N GLY A 40 3.67 -28.65 -9.10
CA GLY A 40 2.61 -28.68 -8.10
C GLY A 40 1.87 -27.35 -7.92
N LEU A 41 2.50 -26.20 -8.26
CA LEU A 41 1.86 -24.88 -8.23
C LEU A 41 0.85 -24.71 -9.37
N ALA A 42 1.12 -25.24 -10.56
CA ALA A 42 0.19 -25.24 -11.68
C ALA A 42 -1.08 -26.06 -11.34
N GLY A 43 -0.90 -27.22 -10.73
CA GLY A 43 -2.04 -28.02 -10.23
C GLY A 43 -2.91 -27.25 -9.23
N ARG A 44 -2.30 -26.60 -8.25
CA ARG A 44 -3.01 -25.74 -7.27
C ARG A 44 -3.73 -24.53 -7.91
N LEU A 45 -3.13 -23.94 -8.92
CA LEU A 45 -3.75 -22.82 -9.64
C LEU A 45 -5.02 -23.27 -10.37
N LEU A 46 -4.94 -24.42 -11.08
CA LEU A 46 -6.02 -24.95 -11.92
C LEU A 46 -7.07 -25.74 -11.11
N GLY A 47 -6.75 -26.12 -9.88
CA GLY A 47 -7.63 -26.89 -9.00
C GLY A 47 -7.70 -28.39 -9.35
N VAL A 48 -6.63 -28.92 -9.98
CA VAL A 48 -6.47 -30.35 -10.32
C VAL A 48 -5.04 -30.82 -9.98
N PRO A 49 -4.81 -32.10 -9.63
CA PRO A 49 -3.45 -32.60 -9.44
C PRO A 49 -2.58 -32.39 -10.67
N ALA A 50 -1.31 -32.02 -10.48
CA ALA A 50 -0.39 -31.74 -11.58
C ALA A 50 -0.22 -32.94 -12.53
N GLU A 51 -0.23 -34.15 -11.97
CA GLU A 51 -0.11 -35.41 -12.71
C GLU A 51 -1.28 -35.62 -13.70
N CYS A 52 -2.47 -35.12 -13.34
CA CYS A 52 -3.65 -35.19 -14.21
C CYS A 52 -3.58 -34.22 -15.41
N LEU A 53 -2.69 -33.25 -15.38
CA LEU A 53 -2.48 -32.31 -16.48
C LEU A 53 -1.56 -32.88 -17.54
N VAL A 54 -0.63 -33.75 -17.16
CA VAL A 54 0.34 -34.36 -18.08
C VAL A 54 -0.39 -35.25 -19.07
N GLY A 55 -0.04 -35.13 -20.35
CA GLY A 55 -0.71 -35.82 -21.47
C GLY A 55 -1.98 -35.14 -21.96
N CYS A 56 -2.53 -34.17 -21.25
CA CYS A 56 -3.69 -33.42 -21.74
C CYS A 56 -3.30 -32.40 -22.81
N TRP A 57 -4.23 -32.15 -23.74
CA TRP A 57 -4.07 -31.09 -24.74
C TRP A 57 -4.18 -29.71 -24.06
N ALA A 58 -3.11 -28.93 -24.20
CA ALA A 58 -2.91 -27.71 -23.42
C ALA A 58 -4.04 -26.67 -23.57
N PRO A 59 -4.56 -26.36 -24.78
CA PRO A 59 -5.68 -25.41 -24.92
C PRO A 59 -6.95 -25.82 -24.16
N ARG A 60 -7.16 -27.11 -23.96
CA ARG A 60 -8.32 -27.64 -23.21
C ARG A 60 -8.06 -27.70 -21.70
N ALA A 61 -6.83 -28.06 -21.31
CA ALA A 61 -6.47 -28.17 -19.89
C ALA A 61 -6.17 -26.81 -19.25
N LEU A 62 -5.74 -25.83 -20.06
CA LEU A 62 -5.39 -24.48 -19.68
C LEU A 62 -6.10 -23.48 -20.62
N PRO A 63 -7.44 -23.32 -20.52
CA PRO A 63 -8.17 -22.36 -21.34
C PRO A 63 -7.78 -20.93 -20.90
N LEU A 64 -7.18 -20.19 -21.83
CA LEU A 64 -6.69 -18.83 -21.62
C LEU A 64 -7.44 -17.88 -22.56
N VAL A 65 -8.10 -16.85 -22.00
CA VAL A 65 -8.80 -15.85 -22.78
C VAL A 65 -8.31 -14.45 -22.41
N ASP A 66 -8.29 -13.54 -23.37
CA ASP A 66 -8.01 -12.13 -23.11
C ASP A 66 -9.26 -11.40 -22.54
N GLU A 67 -9.15 -10.11 -22.22
CA GLU A 67 -10.26 -9.29 -21.73
C GLU A 67 -11.43 -9.18 -22.72
N ALA A 68 -11.17 -9.37 -24.02
CA ALA A 68 -12.19 -9.38 -25.06
C ALA A 68 -12.86 -10.76 -25.24
N GLY A 69 -12.42 -11.77 -24.49
CA GLY A 69 -12.92 -13.14 -24.58
C GLY A 69 -12.30 -13.95 -25.71
N THR A 70 -11.23 -13.46 -26.36
CA THR A 70 -10.53 -14.17 -27.43
C THR A 70 -9.63 -15.25 -26.83
N ASP A 71 -9.68 -16.46 -27.41
CA ASP A 71 -8.80 -17.55 -26.99
C ASP A 71 -7.34 -17.25 -27.37
N TRP A 72 -6.47 -17.30 -26.36
CA TRP A 72 -5.05 -17.01 -26.53
C TRP A 72 -4.32 -18.03 -27.41
N TRP A 73 -4.68 -19.31 -27.32
CA TRP A 73 -4.04 -20.38 -28.07
C TRP A 73 -4.25 -20.23 -29.58
N THR A 74 -5.46 -19.88 -29.98
CA THR A 74 -5.81 -19.67 -31.40
C THR A 74 -5.35 -18.31 -31.90
N GLY A 75 -5.37 -17.29 -31.05
CA GLY A 75 -5.00 -15.93 -31.42
C GLY A 75 -3.49 -15.71 -31.59
N VAL A 76 -2.66 -16.44 -30.82
CA VAL A 76 -1.19 -16.29 -30.82
C VAL A 76 -0.50 -17.42 -31.57
N ASP A 77 -1.11 -18.61 -31.64
CA ASP A 77 -0.51 -19.86 -32.17
C ASP A 77 0.94 -20.04 -31.68
N PRO A 78 1.17 -20.25 -30.36
CA PRO A 78 2.50 -20.11 -29.78
C PRO A 78 3.51 -21.19 -30.25
N LEU A 79 3.02 -22.27 -30.86
CA LEU A 79 3.86 -23.38 -31.36
C LEU A 79 4.26 -23.21 -32.84
N ALA A 80 3.53 -22.42 -33.64
CA ALA A 80 3.80 -22.27 -35.08
C ALA A 80 4.95 -21.32 -35.38
N VAL A 81 5.33 -20.43 -34.45
CA VAL A 81 6.35 -19.41 -34.67
C VAL A 81 7.76 -19.99 -34.52
N ASP A 82 8.69 -19.62 -35.41
CA ASP A 82 10.09 -19.98 -35.33
C ASP A 82 10.73 -19.44 -34.01
N PRO A 83 11.24 -20.32 -33.12
CA PRO A 83 11.83 -19.92 -31.85
C PRO A 83 13.11 -19.10 -32.00
N ARG A 84 13.76 -19.12 -33.14
CA ARG A 84 14.96 -18.31 -33.43
C ARG A 84 14.60 -16.84 -33.69
N LEU A 85 13.42 -16.59 -34.25
CA LEU A 85 12.92 -15.24 -34.50
C LEU A 85 12.29 -14.64 -33.25
N LEU A 86 11.51 -15.42 -32.48
CA LEU A 86 10.83 -14.99 -31.28
C LEU A 86 10.95 -16.04 -30.19
N PRO A 87 12.09 -16.08 -29.43
CA PRO A 87 12.30 -17.07 -28.40
C PRO A 87 11.39 -16.92 -27.17
N ARG A 88 10.87 -15.71 -26.96
CA ARG A 88 9.97 -15.42 -25.83
C ARG A 88 8.67 -14.78 -26.30
N ILE A 89 7.59 -15.15 -25.66
CA ILE A 89 6.30 -14.48 -25.80
C ILE A 89 6.23 -13.41 -24.71
N PRO A 90 5.94 -12.15 -25.07
CA PRO A 90 5.79 -11.07 -24.09
C PRO A 90 4.75 -11.37 -23.04
N GLU A 91 4.95 -10.81 -21.85
CA GLU A 91 4.02 -10.88 -20.75
C GLU A 91 2.61 -10.42 -21.16
N ARG A 92 1.60 -11.25 -20.87
CA ARG A 92 0.21 -10.97 -21.17
C ARG A 92 -0.68 -11.27 -19.98
N ASP A 93 -1.59 -10.34 -19.69
CA ASP A 93 -2.63 -10.56 -18.70
C ASP A 93 -3.81 -11.27 -19.37
N LEU A 94 -4.22 -12.40 -18.80
CA LEU A 94 -5.23 -13.31 -19.34
C LEU A 94 -6.13 -13.79 -18.20
N LEU A 95 -7.28 -14.33 -18.55
CA LEU A 95 -8.16 -15.05 -17.64
C LEU A 95 -8.00 -16.54 -17.89
N VAL A 96 -7.69 -17.31 -16.83
CA VAL A 96 -7.66 -18.77 -16.88
C VAL A 96 -8.95 -19.32 -16.30
N GLN A 97 -9.58 -20.24 -16.99
CA GLN A 97 -10.72 -20.97 -16.47
C GLN A 97 -10.24 -22.13 -15.60
N VAL A 98 -10.68 -22.15 -14.34
CA VAL A 98 -10.32 -23.19 -13.37
C VAL A 98 -11.50 -24.13 -13.10
N SER A 99 -11.19 -25.28 -12.49
CA SER A 99 -12.22 -26.24 -12.07
C SER A 99 -13.38 -25.56 -11.33
N GLY A 100 -14.62 -25.87 -11.74
CA GLY A 100 -15.85 -25.24 -11.22
C GLY A 100 -16.29 -23.99 -11.98
N GLY A 101 -15.76 -23.71 -13.18
CA GLY A 101 -16.22 -22.64 -14.08
C GLY A 101 -15.82 -21.22 -13.66
N ARG A 102 -15.01 -21.07 -12.61
CA ARG A 102 -14.50 -19.76 -12.18
C ARG A 102 -13.35 -19.32 -13.06
N GLN A 103 -13.34 -18.05 -13.42
CA GLN A 103 -12.20 -17.41 -14.08
C GLN A 103 -11.26 -16.77 -13.05
N ARG A 104 -9.97 -16.91 -13.26
CA ARG A 104 -8.93 -16.27 -12.44
C ARG A 104 -7.99 -15.44 -13.32
N PRO A 105 -7.71 -14.19 -12.94
CA PRO A 105 -6.74 -13.38 -13.64
C PRO A 105 -5.31 -13.92 -13.40
N VAL A 106 -4.58 -14.10 -14.49
CA VAL A 106 -3.19 -14.55 -14.49
C VAL A 106 -2.37 -13.72 -15.47
N THR A 107 -1.11 -13.51 -15.13
CA THR A 107 -0.13 -12.97 -16.06
C THR A 107 0.68 -14.14 -16.61
N LEU A 108 0.62 -14.35 -17.92
CA LEU A 108 1.33 -15.39 -18.64
C LEU A 108 2.64 -14.86 -19.20
N THR A 109 3.73 -15.59 -18.99
CA THR A 109 4.98 -15.48 -19.74
C THR A 109 5.27 -16.83 -20.38
N ALA A 110 5.80 -16.83 -21.60
CA ALA A 110 6.15 -18.08 -22.27
C ALA A 110 7.51 -17.97 -22.98
N ALA A 111 8.22 -19.10 -23.02
CA ALA A 111 9.48 -19.26 -23.74
C ALA A 111 9.40 -20.47 -24.66
N ARG A 112 9.88 -20.31 -25.89
CA ARG A 112 9.99 -21.38 -26.87
C ARG A 112 11.36 -22.04 -26.81
N VAL A 113 11.40 -23.34 -26.76
CA VAL A 113 12.63 -24.13 -26.83
C VAL A 113 12.74 -24.69 -28.25
N ALA A 114 13.86 -24.37 -28.93
CA ALA A 114 14.11 -24.85 -30.28
C ALA A 114 14.50 -26.35 -30.28
N GLY A 115 13.94 -27.10 -31.22
CA GLY A 115 14.40 -28.45 -31.51
C GLY A 115 15.58 -28.45 -32.51
N GLU A 116 16.14 -29.64 -32.77
CA GLU A 116 17.24 -29.83 -33.74
C GLU A 116 16.84 -29.42 -35.16
N ASP A 117 15.56 -29.52 -35.51
CA ASP A 117 14.98 -29.15 -36.79
C ASP A 117 14.72 -27.63 -36.90
N GLY A 118 15.09 -26.84 -35.89
CA GLY A 118 14.88 -25.38 -35.86
C GLY A 118 13.45 -24.94 -35.59
N ARG A 119 12.53 -25.88 -35.34
CA ARG A 119 11.14 -25.58 -34.98
C ARG A 119 10.97 -25.61 -33.45
N THR A 120 9.86 -25.09 -32.94
CA THR A 120 9.54 -25.14 -31.50
C THR A 120 9.35 -26.61 -31.08
N ALA A 121 10.23 -27.12 -30.22
CA ALA A 121 10.13 -28.45 -29.65
C ALA A 121 9.27 -28.45 -28.38
N GLN A 122 9.42 -27.41 -27.59
CA GLN A 122 8.68 -27.26 -26.32
C GLN A 122 8.33 -25.79 -26.09
N LEU A 123 7.25 -25.54 -25.39
CA LEU A 123 6.80 -24.24 -24.91
C LEU A 123 6.74 -24.27 -23.37
N VAL A 124 7.57 -23.48 -22.72
CA VAL A 124 7.56 -23.33 -21.28
C VAL A 124 6.64 -22.15 -20.93
N LEU A 125 5.61 -22.41 -20.15
CA LEU A 125 4.62 -21.44 -19.69
C LEU A 125 4.81 -21.19 -18.21
N SER A 126 4.91 -19.94 -17.79
CA SER A 126 4.87 -19.51 -16.39
C SER A 126 3.67 -18.59 -16.18
N LEU A 127 2.89 -18.92 -15.15
CA LEU A 127 1.65 -18.23 -14.81
C LEU A 127 1.82 -17.56 -13.44
N ARG A 128 1.63 -16.26 -13.38
CA ARG A 128 1.57 -15.53 -12.12
C ARG A 128 0.14 -15.09 -11.84
N ARG A 129 -0.25 -15.08 -10.58
CA ARG A 129 -1.54 -14.49 -10.22
C ARG A 129 -1.49 -12.99 -10.51
N ALA A 130 -2.32 -12.51 -11.42
CA ALA A 130 -2.41 -11.10 -11.78
C ALA A 130 -3.05 -10.23 -10.67
N GLU A 131 -3.65 -10.86 -9.63
CA GLU A 131 -4.32 -10.17 -8.53
C GLU A 131 -3.49 -9.06 -7.89
N ARG A 132 -2.16 -9.24 -7.79
CA ARG A 132 -1.29 -8.22 -7.18
C ARG A 132 -1.12 -7.00 -8.10
N ARG A 133 -0.98 -7.19 -9.41
CA ARG A 133 -0.80 -6.11 -10.38
C ARG A 133 -2.11 -5.38 -10.63
N GLN A 134 -3.20 -6.12 -10.85
CA GLN A 134 -4.54 -5.54 -11.00
C GLN A 134 -4.98 -4.80 -9.73
N ARG A 135 -4.67 -5.32 -8.53
CA ARG A 135 -4.91 -4.59 -7.28
C ARG A 135 -4.08 -3.31 -7.18
N LEU A 136 -2.81 -3.33 -7.61
CA LEU A 136 -1.96 -2.14 -7.63
C LEU A 136 -2.46 -1.11 -8.63
N ASP A 137 -2.85 -1.53 -9.84
CA ASP A 137 -3.36 -0.65 -10.89
C ASP A 137 -4.77 -0.13 -10.55
N ALA A 138 -5.65 -0.96 -10.00
CA ALA A 138 -6.95 -0.56 -9.48
C ALA A 138 -6.79 0.45 -8.33
N THR A 139 -5.91 0.16 -7.37
CA THR A 139 -5.59 1.06 -6.25
C THR A 139 -5.03 2.39 -6.75
N ARG A 140 -4.18 2.38 -7.78
CA ARG A 140 -3.63 3.58 -8.38
C ARG A 140 -4.69 4.41 -9.12
N SER A 141 -5.57 3.76 -9.87
CA SER A 141 -6.68 4.42 -10.58
C SER A 141 -7.70 4.99 -9.61
N GLU A 142 -8.04 4.28 -8.55
CA GLU A 142 -8.91 4.72 -7.47
C GLU A 142 -8.28 5.93 -6.73
N LEU A 143 -6.96 5.89 -6.47
CA LEU A 143 -6.22 6.99 -5.90
C LEU A 143 -6.34 8.26 -6.75
N VAL A 144 -6.07 8.18 -8.05
CA VAL A 144 -6.15 9.34 -8.97
C VAL A 144 -7.58 9.89 -9.03
N SER A 145 -8.58 9.02 -9.09
CA SER A 145 -10.00 9.41 -9.13
C SER A 145 -10.42 10.11 -7.83
N THR A 146 -10.11 9.53 -6.67
CA THR A 146 -10.46 10.08 -5.36
C THR A 146 -9.76 11.42 -5.11
N VAL A 147 -8.46 11.50 -5.41
CA VAL A 147 -7.69 12.76 -5.32
C VAL A 147 -8.29 13.85 -6.18
N SER A 148 -8.62 13.52 -7.45
CA SER A 148 -9.22 14.50 -8.37
C SER A 148 -10.55 15.03 -7.84
N HIS A 149 -11.34 14.17 -7.21
CA HIS A 149 -12.62 14.57 -6.62
C HIS A 149 -12.44 15.44 -5.37
N GLU A 150 -11.51 15.07 -4.47
CA GLU A 150 -11.24 15.80 -3.23
C GLU A 150 -10.56 17.15 -3.48
N LEU A 151 -9.80 17.31 -4.57
CA LEU A 151 -9.24 18.58 -4.98
C LEU A 151 -10.25 19.47 -5.70
N ARG A 152 -11.17 18.90 -6.49
CA ARG A 152 -12.15 19.67 -7.27
C ARG A 152 -13.09 20.49 -6.40
N SER A 153 -13.54 19.93 -5.27
CA SER A 153 -14.50 20.58 -4.38
C SER A 153 -13.96 21.91 -3.83
N PRO A 154 -12.82 21.95 -3.10
CA PRO A 154 -12.28 23.19 -2.55
C PRO A 154 -11.87 24.17 -3.65
N LEU A 155 -11.29 23.71 -4.77
CA LEU A 155 -10.92 24.59 -5.87
C LEU A 155 -12.15 25.25 -6.52
N THR A 156 -13.28 24.55 -6.60
CA THR A 156 -14.54 25.11 -7.09
C THR A 156 -15.05 26.20 -6.16
N SER A 157 -14.95 26.00 -4.85
CA SER A 157 -15.33 26.96 -3.82
C SER A 157 -14.44 28.21 -3.88
N VAL A 158 -13.12 28.04 -3.87
CA VAL A 158 -12.14 29.13 -4.02
C VAL A 158 -12.44 29.94 -5.28
N LYS A 159 -12.61 29.28 -6.44
CA LYS A 159 -12.91 29.96 -7.70
C LYS A 159 -14.27 30.66 -7.69
N GLY A 160 -15.28 30.05 -7.05
CA GLY A 160 -16.63 30.62 -6.94
C GLY A 160 -16.66 31.91 -6.10
N PHE A 161 -16.09 31.86 -4.90
CA PHE A 161 -16.05 33.01 -4.01
C PHE A 161 -15.18 34.14 -4.57
N THR A 162 -13.99 33.84 -5.09
CA THR A 162 -13.13 34.85 -5.73
C THR A 162 -13.81 35.50 -6.92
N LYS A 163 -14.47 34.75 -7.82
CA LYS A 163 -15.22 35.27 -8.94
C LYS A 163 -16.37 36.14 -8.49
N THR A 164 -17.08 35.75 -7.43
CA THR A 164 -18.21 36.51 -6.87
C THR A 164 -17.76 37.84 -6.26
N LEU A 165 -16.67 37.81 -5.48
CA LEU A 165 -16.06 39.00 -4.90
C LEU A 165 -15.60 39.97 -5.99
N LEU A 166 -14.88 39.49 -7.01
CA LEU A 166 -14.39 40.31 -8.12
C LEU A 166 -15.53 40.95 -8.93
N ALA A 167 -16.64 40.20 -9.14
CA ALA A 167 -17.76 40.72 -9.94
C ALA A 167 -18.71 41.67 -9.21
N LYS A 168 -18.78 41.55 -7.87
CA LYS A 168 -19.82 42.20 -7.07
C LYS A 168 -19.28 42.81 -5.77
N TRP A 169 -18.02 43.24 -5.73
CA TRP A 169 -17.32 43.70 -4.53
C TRP A 169 -18.13 44.78 -3.74
N ASP A 170 -18.70 45.76 -4.42
CA ASP A 170 -19.42 46.86 -3.81
C ASP A 170 -20.81 46.49 -3.28
N ARG A 171 -21.28 45.25 -3.57
CA ARG A 171 -22.59 44.77 -3.12
C ARG A 171 -22.54 44.03 -1.79
N PHE A 172 -21.35 43.74 -1.29
CA PHE A 172 -21.15 43.01 -0.03
C PHE A 172 -20.69 43.92 1.08
N THR A 173 -21.17 43.65 2.30
CA THR A 173 -20.64 44.29 3.50
C THR A 173 -19.21 43.78 3.77
N ASP A 174 -18.45 44.50 4.57
CA ASP A 174 -17.07 44.07 4.89
C ASP A 174 -17.03 42.76 5.67
N ASP A 175 -18.03 42.46 6.49
CA ASP A 175 -18.17 41.19 7.18
C ASP A 175 -18.43 40.05 6.20
N GLN A 176 -19.29 40.23 5.21
CA GLN A 176 -19.53 39.23 4.16
C GLN A 176 -18.27 38.97 3.32
N LYS A 177 -17.52 40.04 2.98
CA LYS A 177 -16.23 39.90 2.27
C LYS A 177 -15.23 39.11 3.11
N ARG A 178 -15.10 39.43 4.41
CA ARG A 178 -14.21 38.70 5.33
C ARG A 178 -14.59 37.23 5.42
N GLN A 179 -15.88 36.93 5.56
CA GLN A 179 -16.35 35.55 5.63
C GLN A 179 -16.04 34.76 4.35
N MET A 180 -16.27 35.38 3.16
CA MET A 180 -15.92 34.73 1.88
C MET A 180 -14.41 34.52 1.72
N LEU A 181 -13.58 35.49 2.12
CA LEU A 181 -12.12 35.36 2.10
C LEU A 181 -11.62 34.35 3.10
N ALA A 182 -12.23 34.24 4.28
CA ALA A 182 -11.93 33.21 5.26
C ALA A 182 -12.17 31.79 4.67
N THR A 183 -13.33 31.59 4.02
CA THR A 183 -13.63 30.31 3.34
C THR A 183 -12.65 30.00 2.22
N VAL A 184 -12.24 31.02 1.44
CA VAL A 184 -11.21 30.86 0.38
C VAL A 184 -9.88 30.42 0.99
N ASN A 185 -9.47 31.04 2.10
CA ASN A 185 -8.23 30.67 2.79
C ASN A 185 -8.29 29.26 3.36
N GLU A 186 -9.37 28.87 4.03
CA GLU A 186 -9.58 27.53 4.58
C GLU A 186 -9.53 26.45 3.49
N ASP A 187 -10.17 26.70 2.35
CA ASP A 187 -10.16 25.78 1.21
C ASP A 187 -8.76 25.67 0.55
N ALA A 188 -8.01 26.79 0.49
CA ALA A 188 -6.62 26.78 0.00
C ALA A 188 -5.69 26.01 0.95
N ASP A 189 -5.83 26.17 2.26
CA ASP A 189 -5.09 25.42 3.28
C ASP A 189 -5.43 23.93 3.21
N ARG A 190 -6.70 23.60 2.95
CA ARG A 190 -7.14 22.22 2.73
C ARG A 190 -6.47 21.58 1.51
N VAL A 191 -6.37 22.30 0.38
CA VAL A 191 -5.67 21.82 -0.82
C VAL A 191 -4.19 21.58 -0.53
N THR A 192 -3.54 22.53 0.16
CA THR A 192 -2.12 22.43 0.53
C THR A 192 -1.86 21.20 1.41
N ARG A 193 -2.70 20.96 2.40
CA ARG A 193 -2.62 19.78 3.27
C ARG A 193 -2.82 18.49 2.49
N LEU A 194 -3.83 18.41 1.60
CA LEU A 194 -4.06 17.26 0.73
C LEU A 194 -2.86 16.92 -0.13
N LEU A 195 -2.21 17.93 -0.73
CA LEU A 195 -1.00 17.72 -1.54
C LEU A 195 0.16 17.19 -0.68
N GLY A 196 0.34 17.71 0.53
CA GLY A 196 1.32 17.22 1.49
C GLY A 196 1.10 15.75 1.86
N GLU A 197 -0.15 15.38 2.19
CA GLU A 197 -0.54 14.01 2.51
C GLU A 197 -0.30 13.04 1.34
N LEU A 198 -0.59 13.45 0.11
CA LEU A 198 -0.33 12.64 -1.09
C LEU A 198 1.16 12.41 -1.33
N LEU A 199 1.98 13.44 -1.12
CA LEU A 199 3.44 13.30 -1.22
C LEU A 199 3.98 12.36 -0.14
N ASP A 200 3.47 12.44 1.09
CA ASP A 200 3.85 11.51 2.17
C ASP A 200 3.46 10.08 1.82
N VAL A 201 2.23 9.81 1.35
CA VAL A 201 1.80 8.49 0.87
C VAL A 201 2.70 7.98 -0.24
N SER A 202 3.00 8.82 -1.25
CA SER A 202 3.89 8.45 -2.35
C SER A 202 5.31 8.06 -1.90
N ARG A 203 5.86 8.80 -0.91
CA ARG A 203 7.18 8.51 -0.34
C ARG A 203 7.20 7.23 0.48
N ILE A 204 6.15 6.98 1.27
CA ILE A 204 5.96 5.76 2.06
C ILE A 204 5.90 4.55 1.14
N ASP A 205 5.07 4.60 0.08
CA ASP A 205 4.90 3.50 -0.88
C ASP A 205 6.17 3.14 -1.64
N ALA A 206 6.92 4.16 -2.02
CA ALA A 206 8.19 3.97 -2.72
C ALA A 206 9.33 3.50 -1.79
N GLY A 207 9.09 3.37 -0.47
CA GLY A 207 10.14 3.11 0.52
C GLY A 207 11.19 4.22 0.58
N ARG A 208 10.82 5.44 0.15
CA ARG A 208 11.74 6.60 0.05
C ARG A 208 11.55 7.62 1.16
N LEU A 209 10.79 7.28 2.20
CA LEU A 209 10.63 8.15 3.36
C LEU A 209 11.96 8.22 4.11
N GLN A 210 12.60 9.36 4.04
CA GLN A 210 13.85 9.64 4.80
C GLN A 210 13.47 10.31 6.12
N LEU A 211 13.86 9.68 7.24
CA LEU A 211 13.66 10.22 8.58
C LEU A 211 14.91 11.00 9.04
N ARG A 212 14.68 12.20 9.53
CA ARG A 212 15.72 13.02 10.18
C ARG A 212 15.73 12.76 11.68
N ARG A 213 16.20 11.57 12.06
CA ARG A 213 16.17 11.12 13.46
C ARG A 213 17.14 11.89 14.33
N ARG A 214 16.69 12.25 15.52
CA ARG A 214 17.48 12.84 16.61
C ARG A 214 16.89 12.43 17.96
N MET A 215 17.57 12.74 19.06
CA MET A 215 17.01 12.55 20.40
C MET A 215 15.84 13.51 20.59
N VAL A 216 14.67 12.99 20.91
CA VAL A 216 13.41 13.71 20.96
C VAL A 216 12.75 13.54 22.33
N ASP A 217 12.35 14.66 22.91
CA ASP A 217 11.44 14.73 24.03
C ASP A 217 9.99 14.65 23.52
N VAL A 218 9.41 13.42 23.55
CA VAL A 218 8.05 13.17 23.07
C VAL A 218 7.00 13.88 23.92
N PRO A 219 7.07 13.89 25.26
CA PRO A 219 6.18 14.69 26.10
C PRO A 219 6.13 16.16 25.68
N GLY A 220 7.26 16.78 25.40
CA GLY A 220 7.33 18.16 24.94
C GLY A 220 6.67 18.38 23.57
N ILE A 221 6.76 17.38 22.66
CA ILE A 221 6.02 17.44 21.37
C ILE A 221 4.53 17.36 21.61
N VAL A 222 4.08 16.39 22.44
CA VAL A 222 2.65 16.22 22.73
C VAL A 222 2.07 17.48 23.38
N GLY A 223 2.80 18.10 24.32
CA GLY A 223 2.40 19.37 24.93
C GLY A 223 2.15 20.45 23.87
N ARG A 224 3.10 20.67 22.94
CA ARG A 224 2.92 21.67 21.84
C ARG A 224 1.74 21.34 20.93
N VAL A 225 1.51 20.05 20.63
CA VAL A 225 0.36 19.63 19.80
C VAL A 225 -0.96 19.91 20.52
N THR A 226 -1.04 19.53 21.79
CA THR A 226 -2.26 19.74 22.60
C THR A 226 -2.54 21.23 22.84
N ASP A 227 -1.52 22.05 23.12
CA ASP A 227 -1.68 23.49 23.30
C ASP A 227 -2.21 24.16 22.01
N ARG A 228 -1.63 23.78 20.84
CA ARG A 228 -2.10 24.28 19.54
C ARG A 228 -3.53 23.87 19.25
N MET A 229 -3.89 22.62 19.55
CA MET A 229 -5.26 22.15 19.36
C MET A 229 -6.25 22.79 20.31
N ALA A 230 -5.89 22.96 21.57
CA ALA A 230 -6.69 23.64 22.57
C ALA A 230 -7.07 25.07 22.16
N ALA A 231 -6.17 25.76 21.44
CA ALA A 231 -6.42 27.09 20.91
C ALA A 231 -7.43 27.12 19.72
N CYS A 232 -7.70 25.97 19.10
CA CYS A 232 -8.53 25.87 17.89
C CYS A 232 -9.87 25.14 18.09
N VAL A 233 -10.14 24.61 19.30
CA VAL A 233 -11.36 23.86 19.59
C VAL A 233 -12.23 24.56 20.62
N ASP A 234 -13.54 24.36 20.53
CA ASP A 234 -14.51 24.93 21.47
C ASP A 234 -14.42 24.36 22.88
N HIS A 235 -13.87 23.14 23.04
CA HIS A 235 -13.80 22.38 24.28
C HIS A 235 -12.38 21.88 24.56
N PRO A 236 -11.42 22.76 24.93
CA PRO A 236 -10.03 22.37 25.21
C PRO A 236 -9.88 21.43 26.42
N GLU A 237 -10.82 21.49 27.38
CA GLU A 237 -10.88 20.65 28.57
C GLU A 237 -11.05 19.14 28.26
N ARG A 238 -11.43 18.81 27.04
CA ARG A 238 -11.53 17.40 26.59
C ARG A 238 -10.17 16.73 26.41
N LEU A 239 -9.09 17.50 26.22
CA LEU A 239 -7.75 16.96 26.02
C LEU A 239 -7.07 16.72 27.36
N HIS A 240 -6.72 15.46 27.65
CA HIS A 240 -6.03 15.06 28.85
C HIS A 240 -4.76 14.29 28.52
N VAL A 241 -3.63 14.78 29.01
CA VAL A 241 -2.32 14.13 28.84
C VAL A 241 -1.88 13.56 30.17
N ASP A 242 -1.70 12.25 30.22
CA ASP A 242 -1.24 11.52 31.40
C ASP A 242 -0.07 10.60 31.03
N PHE A 243 1.14 11.09 31.25
CA PHE A 243 2.34 10.27 31.13
C PHE A 243 2.74 9.78 32.53
N ASN A 244 2.19 8.63 32.95
CA ASN A 244 2.54 7.97 34.21
C ASN A 244 4.04 7.63 34.25
N GLY A 245 4.85 8.52 34.81
CA GLY A 245 6.31 8.42 34.91
C GLY A 245 7.08 9.20 33.83
N SER A 246 8.40 9.15 33.90
CA SER A 246 9.25 9.83 32.91
C SER A 246 9.35 9.00 31.64
N VAL A 247 8.86 9.56 30.52
CA VAL A 247 9.09 9.00 29.20
C VAL A 247 10.54 9.33 28.79
N PRO A 248 11.36 8.33 28.43
CA PRO A 248 12.74 8.59 28.01
C PRO A 248 12.76 9.32 26.67
N GLN A 249 13.86 10.04 26.39
CA GLN A 249 14.09 10.54 25.06
C GLN A 249 14.23 9.39 24.06
N LEU A 250 13.64 9.56 22.87
CA LEU A 250 13.63 8.56 21.81
C LEU A 250 14.41 9.04 20.59
N TYR A 251 15.07 8.13 19.87
CA TYR A 251 15.75 8.44 18.62
C TYR A 251 14.77 8.39 17.45
N ALA A 252 14.15 9.53 17.15
CA ALA A 252 13.06 9.64 16.19
C ALA A 252 13.13 10.96 15.39
N ASP A 253 12.32 11.07 14.35
CA ASP A 253 12.12 12.31 13.60
C ASP A 253 11.02 13.13 14.30
N PRO A 254 11.35 14.30 14.89
CA PRO A 254 10.40 15.08 15.67
C PRO A 254 9.21 15.58 14.86
N ASP A 255 9.43 15.97 13.59
CA ASP A 255 8.35 16.48 12.73
C ASP A 255 7.37 15.37 12.39
N LYS A 256 7.87 14.14 12.19
CA LYS A 256 7.04 12.97 11.91
C LYS A 256 6.35 12.44 13.17
N VAL A 257 6.98 12.51 14.33
CA VAL A 257 6.33 12.20 15.62
C VAL A 257 5.22 13.21 15.90
N GLU A 258 5.45 14.50 15.68
CA GLU A 258 4.41 15.54 15.79
C GLU A 258 3.23 15.26 14.84
N GLN A 259 3.51 14.87 13.59
CA GLN A 259 2.49 14.51 12.60
C GLN A 259 1.66 13.29 13.04
N ILE A 260 2.28 12.26 13.64
CA ILE A 260 1.58 11.08 14.18
C ILE A 260 0.57 11.52 15.25
N PHE A 261 1.01 12.28 16.26
CA PHE A 261 0.13 12.74 17.32
C PHE A 261 -0.96 13.67 16.83
N THR A 262 -0.63 14.62 15.95
CA THR A 262 -1.60 15.53 15.33
C THR A 262 -2.72 14.74 14.66
N ASN A 263 -2.38 13.77 13.80
CA ASN A 263 -3.38 12.95 13.11
C ASN A 263 -4.27 12.14 14.06
N LEU A 264 -3.69 11.54 15.10
CA LEU A 264 -4.45 10.72 16.06
C LEU A 264 -5.34 11.58 16.95
N ILE A 265 -4.83 12.70 17.44
CA ILE A 265 -5.60 13.61 18.31
C ILE A 265 -6.70 14.30 17.51
N GLU A 266 -6.44 14.77 16.28
CA GLU A 266 -7.48 15.32 15.39
C GLU A 266 -8.60 14.31 15.14
N ASN A 267 -8.26 13.05 14.90
CA ASN A 267 -9.26 11.99 14.76
C ASN A 267 -10.07 11.79 16.03
N ALA A 268 -9.42 11.74 17.19
CA ALA A 268 -10.09 11.59 18.48
C ALA A 268 -11.02 12.77 18.79
N MET A 269 -10.59 14.01 18.52
CA MET A 269 -11.42 15.20 18.71
C MET A 269 -12.59 15.26 17.75
N LYS A 270 -12.42 14.78 16.53
CA LYS A 270 -13.42 14.82 15.47
C LYS A 270 -14.50 13.72 15.62
N TYR A 271 -14.10 12.54 16.03
CA TYR A 271 -14.98 11.36 16.08
C TYR A 271 -15.36 10.96 17.50
N GLY A 272 -14.62 11.44 18.51
CA GLY A 272 -14.91 11.26 19.90
C GLY A 272 -15.90 12.31 20.43
N GLU A 273 -16.76 11.93 21.37
CA GLU A 273 -17.73 12.85 22.00
C GLU A 273 -17.29 13.29 23.41
N GLY A 274 -16.63 12.45 24.17
CA GLY A 274 -16.18 12.70 25.54
C GLY A 274 -14.72 13.17 25.63
N GLN A 275 -14.05 12.67 26.65
CA GLN A 275 -12.64 12.96 26.91
C GLN A 275 -11.74 12.29 25.88
N VAL A 276 -10.67 12.99 25.51
CA VAL A 276 -9.54 12.46 24.69
C VAL A 276 -8.33 12.35 25.59
N SER A 277 -7.87 11.14 25.83
CA SER A 277 -6.72 10.87 26.71
C SER A 277 -5.50 10.43 25.91
N ILE A 278 -4.34 10.99 26.26
CA ILE A 278 -3.04 10.63 25.69
C ILE A 278 -2.18 10.07 26.82
N SER A 279 -1.73 8.83 26.69
CA SER A 279 -0.91 8.17 27.69
C SER A 279 0.30 7.47 27.08
N ALA A 280 1.29 7.15 27.91
CA ALA A 280 2.48 6.40 27.52
C ALA A 280 2.80 5.31 28.53
N THR A 281 3.23 4.14 28.00
CA THR A 281 3.75 3.03 28.80
C THR A 281 5.16 2.68 28.30
N VAL A 282 6.12 2.70 29.24
CA VAL A 282 7.52 2.41 28.90
C VAL A 282 7.76 0.91 29.04
N HIS A 283 8.13 0.26 27.93
CA HIS A 283 8.58 -1.13 27.89
C HIS A 283 10.11 -1.20 27.75
N ALA A 284 10.68 -2.39 27.88
CA ALA A 284 12.14 -2.58 27.78
C ALA A 284 12.71 -2.08 26.43
N GLU A 285 12.05 -2.43 25.32
CA GLU A 285 12.57 -2.15 23.96
C GLU A 285 11.86 -0.99 23.24
N ALA A 286 10.71 -0.55 23.73
CA ALA A 286 9.90 0.47 23.09
C ALA A 286 9.07 1.27 24.09
N VAL A 287 8.64 2.46 23.70
CA VAL A 287 7.59 3.19 24.39
C VAL A 287 6.30 3.06 23.58
N GLN A 288 5.25 2.59 24.24
CA GLN A 288 3.90 2.53 23.69
C GLN A 288 3.17 3.81 24.06
N PHE A 289 2.63 4.47 23.05
CA PHE A 289 1.73 5.61 23.20
C PHE A 289 0.30 5.18 22.88
N THR A 290 -0.65 5.75 23.60
CA THR A 290 -2.09 5.49 23.42
C THR A 290 -2.81 6.81 23.31
N VAL A 291 -3.62 6.97 22.27
CA VAL A 291 -4.60 8.05 22.12
C VAL A 291 -5.98 7.40 22.17
N ALA A 292 -6.79 7.76 23.16
CA ALA A 292 -8.11 7.19 23.36
C ALA A 292 -9.19 8.28 23.35
N ASP A 293 -10.34 7.93 22.77
CA ASP A 293 -11.55 8.75 22.73
C ASP A 293 -12.75 7.99 23.30
N GLU A 294 -13.78 8.72 23.74
CA GLU A 294 -15.05 8.20 24.25
C GLU A 294 -16.18 8.37 23.20
N GLY A 295 -15.88 8.20 21.92
CA GLY A 295 -16.86 8.37 20.86
C GLY A 295 -17.71 7.14 20.56
N ALA A 296 -18.34 7.15 19.37
CA ALA A 296 -19.21 6.06 18.91
C ALA A 296 -18.50 4.73 18.65
N GLY A 297 -17.17 4.70 18.77
CA GLY A 297 -16.36 3.51 18.48
C GLY A 297 -16.33 3.11 17.00
N ILE A 298 -15.61 2.03 16.70
CA ILE A 298 -15.40 1.52 15.35
C ILE A 298 -15.93 0.08 15.28
N PRO A 299 -16.88 -0.22 14.37
CA PRO A 299 -17.37 -1.58 14.19
C PRO A 299 -16.25 -2.57 13.85
N PRO A 300 -16.30 -3.83 14.31
CA PRO A 300 -15.26 -4.83 14.03
C PRO A 300 -14.98 -5.05 12.55
N SER A 301 -16.01 -4.96 11.70
CA SER A 301 -15.87 -5.06 10.23
C SER A 301 -15.00 -3.94 9.62
N HIS A 302 -14.89 -2.81 10.27
CA HIS A 302 -14.09 -1.66 9.81
C HIS A 302 -12.68 -1.64 10.39
N LEU A 303 -12.44 -2.23 11.58
CA LEU A 303 -11.14 -2.20 12.25
C LEU A 303 -9.98 -2.72 11.36
N ALA A 304 -10.25 -3.74 10.53
CA ALA A 304 -9.26 -4.26 9.58
C ALA A 304 -8.87 -3.26 8.47
N HIS A 305 -9.71 -2.25 8.23
CA HIS A 305 -9.58 -1.35 7.08
C HIS A 305 -9.26 0.09 7.43
N ILE A 306 -9.31 0.51 8.71
CA ILE A 306 -9.11 1.91 9.13
C ILE A 306 -7.75 2.49 8.74
N PHE A 307 -6.74 1.65 8.57
CA PHE A 307 -5.40 2.05 8.12
C PHE A 307 -5.22 1.97 6.60
N THR A 308 -6.28 1.62 5.84
CA THR A 308 -6.24 1.64 4.38
C THR A 308 -6.49 3.06 3.86
N ARG A 309 -5.98 3.35 2.66
CA ARG A 309 -6.11 4.68 2.06
C ARG A 309 -7.56 5.01 1.76
N PHE A 310 -7.91 6.28 1.95
CA PHE A 310 -9.24 6.82 1.67
C PHE A 310 -10.39 6.12 2.41
N PHE A 311 -10.06 5.28 3.40
CA PHE A 311 -11.09 4.63 4.19
C PHE A 311 -11.89 5.68 4.98
N ARG A 312 -13.20 5.66 4.81
CA ARG A 312 -14.17 6.50 5.53
C ARG A 312 -15.40 5.66 5.86
N ARG A 313 -16.05 5.97 6.95
CA ARG A 313 -17.33 5.35 7.27
C ARG A 313 -18.44 5.95 6.38
N PRO A 314 -19.35 5.13 5.81
CA PRO A 314 -20.40 5.61 4.90
C PRO A 314 -21.35 6.65 5.50
N SER A 315 -21.48 6.68 6.83
CA SER A 315 -22.40 7.56 7.57
C SER A 315 -21.84 8.94 7.89
N GLU A 316 -20.58 9.23 7.58
CA GLU A 316 -19.90 10.45 8.00
C GLU A 316 -20.03 11.58 6.97
N ARG A 317 -20.38 12.79 7.45
CA ARG A 317 -20.27 14.01 6.65
C ARG A 317 -18.84 14.15 6.12
N ARG A 318 -18.68 14.66 4.89
CA ARG A 318 -17.44 14.74 4.07
C ARG A 318 -16.26 15.51 4.72
N THR A 319 -15.89 15.24 5.94
CA THR A 319 -14.80 15.93 6.66
C THR A 319 -13.59 14.99 6.78
N GLY A 320 -12.48 15.30 6.08
CA GLY A 320 -11.22 14.56 6.12
C GLY A 320 -10.91 13.80 4.84
N THR A 321 -9.64 13.51 4.63
CA THR A 321 -9.09 12.92 3.40
C THR A 321 -9.13 11.39 3.38
N GLY A 322 -9.20 10.77 4.58
CA GLY A 322 -9.04 9.34 4.76
C GLY A 322 -7.59 8.85 4.58
N LEU A 323 -6.61 9.78 4.56
CA LEU A 323 -5.19 9.46 4.44
C LEU A 323 -4.45 9.50 5.78
N GLY A 324 -4.94 10.24 6.77
CA GLY A 324 -4.24 10.47 8.04
C GLY A 324 -3.79 9.19 8.74
N LEU A 325 -4.69 8.20 8.94
CA LEU A 325 -4.34 6.93 9.61
C LEU A 325 -3.37 6.07 8.78
N CYS A 326 -3.51 6.07 7.46
CA CYS A 326 -2.58 5.37 6.56
C CYS A 326 -1.17 6.00 6.65
N ILE A 327 -1.09 7.33 6.65
CA ILE A 327 0.17 8.06 6.83
C ILE A 327 0.75 7.76 8.21
N THR A 328 -0.05 7.84 9.27
CA THR A 328 0.38 7.52 10.64
C THR A 328 0.99 6.13 10.72
N LYS A 329 0.34 5.12 10.09
CA LYS A 329 0.89 3.77 10.02
C LYS A 329 2.25 3.74 9.32
N GLY A 330 2.38 4.34 8.15
CA GLY A 330 3.64 4.38 7.42
C GLY A 330 4.76 5.11 8.17
N LEU A 331 4.43 6.20 8.89
CA LEU A 331 5.39 6.93 9.72
C LEU A 331 5.87 6.11 10.91
N VAL A 332 4.97 5.43 11.62
CA VAL A 332 5.30 4.54 12.75
C VAL A 332 6.15 3.36 12.28
N GLU A 333 5.76 2.70 11.18
CA GLU A 333 6.52 1.58 10.61
C GLU A 333 7.92 2.02 10.12
N ALA A 334 8.05 3.20 9.54
CA ALA A 334 9.33 3.76 9.15
C ALA A 334 10.27 4.04 10.36
N HIS A 335 9.71 4.30 11.54
CA HIS A 335 10.48 4.39 12.78
C HIS A 335 10.85 3.03 13.37
N GLY A 336 10.38 1.92 12.79
CA GLY A 336 10.54 0.56 13.32
C GLY A 336 9.53 0.20 14.40
N GLY A 337 8.48 0.99 14.54
CA GLY A 337 7.38 0.77 15.48
C GLY A 337 6.22 -0.02 14.86
N ARG A 338 5.16 -0.16 15.66
CA ARG A 338 3.92 -0.82 15.28
C ARG A 338 2.73 0.03 15.72
N ILE A 339 1.65 0.04 14.93
CA ILE A 339 0.38 0.72 15.27
C ILE A 339 -0.79 -0.26 15.17
N TRP A 340 -1.75 -0.14 16.09
CA TRP A 340 -3.01 -0.89 16.06
C TRP A 340 -4.12 -0.09 16.76
N ALA A 341 -5.35 -0.51 16.59
CA ALA A 341 -6.50 0.08 17.24
C ALA A 341 -7.31 -0.98 17.99
N GLN A 342 -7.90 -0.57 19.10
CA GLN A 342 -8.88 -1.32 19.86
C GLN A 342 -10.11 -0.43 19.99
N SER A 343 -11.27 -0.95 19.63
CA SER A 343 -12.52 -0.20 19.70
C SER A 343 -13.70 -1.13 19.81
N GLU A 344 -14.69 -0.70 20.57
CA GLU A 344 -15.99 -1.33 20.68
C GLU A 344 -17.05 -0.28 20.36
N GLN A 345 -18.09 -0.68 19.63
CA GLN A 345 -19.15 0.24 19.24
C GLN A 345 -19.87 0.79 20.47
N GLY A 346 -19.95 2.12 20.58
CA GLY A 346 -20.53 2.82 21.73
C GLY A 346 -19.57 3.04 22.91
N CYS A 347 -18.33 2.51 22.86
CA CYS A 347 -17.36 2.61 23.95
C CYS A 347 -16.09 3.41 23.58
N GLY A 348 -16.09 4.09 22.43
CA GLY A 348 -14.95 4.85 21.95
C GLY A 348 -13.88 4.01 21.26
N SER A 349 -12.73 4.64 21.01
CA SER A 349 -11.60 3.98 20.32
C SER A 349 -10.29 4.28 21.02
N ARG A 350 -9.36 3.33 20.95
CA ARG A 350 -7.99 3.45 21.45
C ARG A 350 -7.02 3.13 20.33
N PHE A 351 -6.22 4.11 19.95
CA PHE A 351 -5.14 3.94 19.00
C PHE A 351 -3.82 3.82 19.75
N HIS A 352 -3.14 2.70 19.55
CA HIS A 352 -1.86 2.41 20.17
C HIS A 352 -0.77 2.40 19.12
N PHE A 353 0.38 2.99 19.44
CA PHE A 353 1.56 2.82 18.61
C PHE A 353 2.82 2.73 19.47
N THR A 354 3.87 2.14 18.91
CA THR A 354 5.17 2.01 19.60
C THR A 354 6.25 2.77 18.85
N LEU A 355 7.19 3.33 19.60
CA LEU A 355 8.47 3.82 19.08
C LEU A 355 9.61 3.09 19.80
N PRO A 356 10.61 2.55 19.06
CA PRO A 356 11.73 1.84 19.67
C PRO A 356 12.56 2.74 20.59
N ARG A 357 13.03 2.20 21.72
CA ARG A 357 13.99 2.87 22.62
C ARG A 357 15.43 2.76 22.12
N GLY A 358 15.76 1.68 21.41
CA GLY A 358 17.12 1.27 21.01
C GLY A 358 17.54 1.73 19.61
N GLY A 359 17.08 2.88 19.11
CA GLY A 359 17.42 3.36 17.77
C GLY A 359 18.91 3.68 17.53
N LEU A 360 19.74 3.64 18.55
CA LEU A 360 21.19 3.93 18.47
C LEU A 360 22.02 2.71 18.10
N GLU A 361 21.62 1.50 18.47
CA GLU A 361 22.27 0.27 18.02
C GLU A 361 22.09 0.04 16.51
N LEU A 362 20.96 0.46 15.95
CA LEU A 362 20.72 0.43 14.50
C LEU A 362 21.56 1.45 13.71
N ALA A 363 22.09 2.47 14.39
CA ALA A 363 23.00 3.46 13.78
C ALA A 363 24.47 3.08 13.91
N GLY A 364 24.82 1.92 14.50
CA GLY A 364 26.18 1.48 14.72
C GLY A 364 26.96 2.32 15.73
N ILE A 365 26.26 3.06 16.61
CA ILE A 365 26.86 3.89 17.64
C ILE A 365 26.81 3.13 18.97
N ASP A 366 27.95 2.62 19.41
CA ASP A 366 28.13 1.98 20.70
C ASP A 366 28.19 3.05 21.82
N PHE A 367 27.10 3.14 22.60
CA PHE A 367 26.98 4.13 23.69
C PHE A 367 27.81 3.79 24.94
N ASP A 368 28.12 2.53 25.17
CA ASP A 368 28.99 2.13 26.27
C ASP A 368 30.45 2.61 26.02
N ALA A 369 30.84 2.72 24.75
CA ALA A 369 32.12 3.35 24.36
C ALA A 369 32.14 4.87 24.59
N LEU A 370 31.01 5.55 24.59
CA LEU A 370 30.92 7.00 24.85
C LEU A 370 30.83 7.36 26.36
N ARG A 371 30.36 6.44 27.20
CA ARG A 371 30.31 6.62 28.65
C ARG A 371 31.62 6.32 29.34
N SER A 372 32.54 5.65 28.68
CA SER A 372 33.84 5.19 29.26
C SER A 372 35.04 6.11 28.96
N ARG A 373 34.82 7.36 28.52
CA ARG A 373 35.94 8.34 28.47
C ARG A 373 35.93 9.19 29.75
N PRO A 374 37.08 9.22 30.46
CA PRO A 374 37.29 9.98 31.69
C PRO A 374 37.22 11.50 31.51
#